data_6a00a5320622924edbe22ec427baf3aa
#
_entry.id   6a00a5320622924edbe22ec427baf3aa
#
_cell.length_a   1.000
_cell.length_b   1.000
_cell.length_c   1.000
_cell.angle_alpha   90.00
_cell.angle_beta   90.00
_cell.angle_gamma   90.00
#
_symmetry.space_group_name_H-M   'P 1'
#
loop_
_entity.id
_entity.type
_entity.pdbx_description
1 polymer ?
#
loop_
_entity_poly.entity_id
_entity_poly.type
_entity_poly.pdbx_seq_one_letter_code
_entity_poly.pdbx_strand_id
1 'polypeptide(L)'
;MALPSSADNIRYYGTGRAYAGEFGEAYFDDLGELENINFALTVTTEKLKSTRNASRATLIEKETERDATLTFGLREMTNENLKMTLLGSAINTDNQSASYVYQDVVGAAADVALVDDLYVDLGKLNVFSTKLTGPITGTLAAGDTVTGGTSAATGKIAYMNADPAYIELVNVDGTFVAGEQVYETQDTNYITPTGVETMEDIVVTDAAGTTRLVQGTDYSLDVDYGYVRRYSTGSSVDTDLISYDYEAVDRSYIWGMSAGSVTRKLIFVSDKDDQGIRQRWTFHKVNILLNGDFPLIGEGAAILSVTGTVLKDTTQASGQEYYKVETM
;
A
#
# COMPACT_ATOMS: atom_id res chain seq x y z
N MET A 1 -49.90 -33.14 -13.91
CA MET A 1 -48.73 -32.33 -13.50
C MET A 1 -47.78 -32.36 -14.69
N ALA A 2 -47.58 -31.27 -15.40
CA ALA A 2 -46.62 -31.20 -16.51
C ALA A 2 -45.23 -31.27 -15.89
N LEU A 3 -44.35 -32.10 -16.44
CA LEU A 3 -42.93 -32.06 -16.05
C LEU A 3 -42.37 -30.72 -16.46
N PRO A 4 -41.63 -30.02 -15.59
CA PRO A 4 -40.98 -28.78 -15.97
C PRO A 4 -40.06 -29.01 -17.18
N SER A 5 -40.02 -28.07 -18.13
CA SER A 5 -39.13 -28.22 -19.27
C SER A 5 -37.66 -28.23 -18.78
N SER A 6 -36.78 -28.90 -19.50
CA SER A 6 -35.37 -28.97 -19.13
C SER A 6 -34.73 -27.54 -19.09
N ALA A 7 -35.27 -26.62 -19.85
CA ALA A 7 -34.84 -25.22 -19.86
C ALA A 7 -35.15 -24.49 -18.53
N ASP A 8 -36.22 -24.85 -17.84
CA ASP A 8 -36.61 -24.23 -16.55
C ASP A 8 -35.63 -24.56 -15.40
N ASN A 9 -34.76 -25.56 -15.60
CA ASN A 9 -33.79 -25.99 -14.61
C ASN A 9 -32.33 -25.57 -14.92
N ILE A 10 -32.12 -24.94 -16.06
CA ILE A 10 -30.80 -24.38 -16.43
C ILE A 10 -30.60 -23.06 -15.66
N ARG A 11 -29.48 -22.92 -15.01
CA ARG A 11 -29.10 -21.72 -14.28
C ARG A 11 -27.83 -21.13 -14.88
N TYR A 12 -27.84 -19.85 -15.17
CA TYR A 12 -26.69 -19.07 -15.59
C TYR A 12 -26.30 -18.10 -14.49
N TYR A 13 -25.08 -18.29 -13.93
CA TYR A 13 -24.52 -17.41 -12.93
C TYR A 13 -23.38 -16.62 -13.55
N GLY A 14 -23.70 -15.47 -14.18
CA GLY A 14 -22.73 -14.62 -14.84
C GLY A 14 -22.08 -13.60 -13.89
N THR A 15 -22.83 -13.18 -12.86
CA THR A 15 -22.45 -12.11 -11.94
C THR A 15 -22.90 -12.42 -10.52
N GLY A 16 -22.30 -11.74 -9.53
CA GLY A 16 -22.64 -11.90 -8.13
C GLY A 16 -21.64 -11.13 -7.25
N ARG A 17 -21.86 -11.21 -5.94
CA ARG A 17 -21.00 -10.60 -4.93
C ARG A 17 -20.50 -11.63 -3.96
N ALA A 18 -19.29 -11.46 -3.49
CA ALA A 18 -18.71 -12.30 -2.46
C ALA A 18 -18.29 -11.47 -1.25
N TYR A 19 -18.53 -12.05 -0.09
CA TYR A 19 -18.24 -11.43 1.19
C TYR A 19 -17.40 -12.37 2.02
N ALA A 20 -16.46 -11.83 2.79
CA ALA A 20 -15.68 -12.56 3.77
C ALA A 20 -15.87 -11.95 5.16
N GLY A 21 -16.00 -12.80 6.18
CA GLY A 21 -16.03 -12.38 7.57
C GLY A 21 -15.09 -13.21 8.42
N GLU A 22 -14.65 -12.72 9.54
CA GLU A 22 -13.89 -13.53 10.49
C GLU A 22 -14.75 -14.69 10.99
N PHE A 23 -14.11 -15.85 11.17
CA PHE A 23 -14.83 -17.02 11.63
C PHE A 23 -15.39 -16.79 13.05
N GLY A 24 -16.71 -16.96 13.19
CA GLY A 24 -17.42 -16.73 14.46
C GLY A 24 -18.06 -15.34 14.58
N GLU A 25 -17.73 -14.41 13.69
CA GLU A 25 -18.30 -13.04 13.70
C GLU A 25 -19.57 -12.93 12.84
N ALA A 26 -20.36 -11.91 13.13
CA ALA A 26 -21.63 -11.66 12.44
C ALA A 26 -21.54 -10.65 11.28
N TYR A 27 -20.42 -9.91 11.16
CA TYR A 27 -20.18 -8.92 10.11
C TYR A 27 -19.30 -9.49 8.99
N PHE A 28 -19.43 -8.90 7.82
CA PHE A 28 -18.75 -9.32 6.59
C PHE A 28 -18.29 -8.10 5.82
N ASP A 29 -17.10 -8.21 5.22
CA ASP A 29 -16.58 -7.25 4.27
C ASP A 29 -16.86 -7.73 2.85
N ASP A 30 -17.15 -6.79 1.94
CA ASP A 30 -17.24 -7.08 0.51
C ASP A 30 -15.82 -7.32 -0.02
N LEU A 31 -15.62 -8.42 -0.73
CA LEU A 31 -14.33 -8.75 -1.34
C LEU A 31 -14.04 -7.90 -2.58
N GLY A 32 -15.03 -7.13 -3.05
CA GLY A 32 -14.93 -6.30 -4.25
C GLY A 32 -15.00 -7.10 -5.55
N GLU A 33 -14.33 -6.60 -6.56
CA GLU A 33 -14.34 -7.23 -7.90
C GLU A 33 -13.53 -8.51 -7.92
N LEU A 34 -14.17 -9.57 -8.40
CA LEU A 34 -13.61 -10.90 -8.53
C LEU A 34 -13.48 -11.29 -9.99
N GLU A 35 -12.44 -12.04 -10.33
CA GLU A 35 -12.31 -12.60 -11.67
C GLU A 35 -13.26 -13.78 -11.88
N ASN A 36 -13.24 -14.72 -10.95
CA ASN A 36 -14.11 -15.91 -10.96
C ASN A 36 -14.24 -16.46 -9.53
N ILE A 37 -15.24 -17.30 -9.32
CA ILE A 37 -15.36 -18.15 -8.12
C ILE A 37 -15.71 -19.56 -8.60
N ASN A 38 -14.87 -20.52 -8.27
CA ASN A 38 -15.09 -21.92 -8.57
C ASN A 38 -15.17 -22.73 -7.28
N PHE A 39 -16.11 -23.65 -7.23
CA PHE A 39 -16.28 -24.60 -6.14
C PHE A 39 -16.03 -26.02 -6.67
N ALA A 40 -15.20 -26.79 -5.99
CA ALA A 40 -14.93 -28.20 -6.31
C ALA A 40 -15.16 -29.06 -5.09
N LEU A 41 -15.85 -30.19 -5.28
CA LEU A 41 -16.07 -31.22 -4.28
C LEU A 41 -15.32 -32.48 -4.72
N THR A 42 -14.48 -33.02 -3.85
CA THR A 42 -13.73 -34.25 -4.08
C THR A 42 -14.14 -35.30 -3.04
N VAL A 43 -14.50 -36.48 -3.50
CA VAL A 43 -14.81 -37.64 -2.64
C VAL A 43 -13.82 -38.75 -2.94
N THR A 44 -13.08 -39.14 -1.93
CA THR A 44 -12.14 -40.27 -2.02
C THR A 44 -12.78 -41.54 -1.53
N THR A 45 -12.72 -42.59 -2.33
CA THR A 45 -13.30 -43.89 -1.99
C THR A 45 -12.23 -44.98 -1.97
N GLU A 46 -12.30 -45.85 -1.01
CA GLU A 46 -11.54 -47.11 -0.93
C GLU A 46 -12.35 -48.25 -1.45
N LYS A 47 -11.79 -49.10 -2.34
CA LYS A 47 -12.45 -50.22 -2.97
C LYS A 47 -11.81 -51.53 -2.55
N LEU A 48 -12.60 -52.37 -1.88
CA LEU A 48 -12.21 -53.74 -1.61
C LEU A 48 -12.60 -54.62 -2.80
N LYS A 49 -11.60 -55.26 -3.40
CA LYS A 49 -11.81 -56.14 -4.57
C LYS A 49 -11.84 -57.61 -4.15
N SER A 50 -12.64 -58.43 -4.86
CA SER A 50 -12.67 -59.88 -4.69
C SER A 50 -11.33 -60.50 -5.03
N THR A 51 -10.89 -61.42 -4.20
CA THR A 51 -9.73 -62.29 -4.48
C THR A 51 -10.13 -63.68 -4.95
N ARG A 52 -11.46 -63.97 -4.97
CA ARG A 52 -11.98 -65.29 -5.34
C ARG A 52 -12.15 -65.49 -6.85
N ASN A 53 -12.26 -64.40 -7.61
CA ASN A 53 -12.47 -64.45 -9.07
C ASN A 53 -11.36 -63.73 -9.79
N ALA A 54 -10.99 -64.23 -10.96
CA ALA A 54 -9.96 -63.64 -11.82
C ALA A 54 -10.29 -62.21 -12.27
N SER A 55 -11.57 -61.83 -12.35
CA SER A 55 -12.05 -60.51 -12.70
C SER A 55 -11.85 -59.45 -11.61
N ARG A 56 -11.49 -59.82 -10.37
CA ARG A 56 -11.30 -58.90 -9.23
C ARG A 56 -12.42 -57.86 -9.08
N ALA A 57 -13.66 -58.29 -9.16
CA ALA A 57 -14.81 -57.39 -9.03
C ALA A 57 -14.79 -56.65 -7.70
N THR A 58 -15.23 -55.37 -7.69
CA THR A 58 -15.37 -54.59 -6.47
C THR A 58 -16.45 -55.18 -5.60
N LEU A 59 -16.12 -55.54 -4.36
CA LEU A 59 -17.05 -56.09 -3.37
C LEU A 59 -17.69 -55.01 -2.49
N ILE A 60 -16.86 -54.04 -2.07
CA ILE A 60 -17.26 -52.93 -1.20
C ILE A 60 -16.55 -51.68 -1.68
N GLU A 61 -17.28 -50.59 -1.70
CA GLU A 61 -16.77 -49.26 -1.88
C GLU A 61 -17.13 -48.43 -0.64
N LYS A 62 -16.14 -47.90 0.03
CA LYS A 62 -16.32 -47.10 1.23
C LYS A 62 -15.73 -45.71 0.95
N GLU A 63 -16.51 -44.69 1.22
CA GLU A 63 -16.05 -43.32 1.24
C GLU A 63 -15.11 -43.10 2.45
N THR A 64 -13.93 -42.59 2.21
CA THR A 64 -12.90 -42.36 3.24
C THR A 64 -12.69 -40.87 3.53
N GLU A 65 -12.91 -40.00 2.53
CA GLU A 65 -12.61 -38.57 2.66
C GLU A 65 -13.55 -37.72 1.79
N ARG A 66 -13.92 -36.57 2.27
CA ARG A 66 -14.64 -35.50 1.54
C ARG A 66 -13.94 -34.21 1.70
N ASP A 67 -13.47 -33.65 0.57
CA ASP A 67 -12.83 -32.36 0.51
C ASP A 67 -13.64 -31.41 -0.36
N ALA A 68 -13.69 -30.17 0.06
CA ALA A 68 -14.29 -29.10 -0.71
C ALA A 68 -13.32 -27.92 -0.81
N THR A 69 -13.12 -27.44 -2.02
CA THR A 69 -12.22 -26.32 -2.29
C THR A 69 -12.93 -25.22 -3.06
N LEU A 70 -12.52 -24.01 -2.77
CA LEU A 70 -12.90 -22.79 -3.48
C LEU A 70 -11.65 -22.20 -4.14
N THR A 71 -11.78 -21.74 -5.38
CA THR A 71 -10.73 -20.94 -6.02
C THR A 71 -11.35 -19.68 -6.58
N PHE A 72 -10.70 -18.53 -6.35
CA PHE A 72 -11.16 -17.25 -6.83
C PHE A 72 -9.98 -16.28 -7.01
N GLY A 73 -10.15 -15.29 -7.89
CA GLY A 73 -9.19 -14.22 -8.11
C GLY A 73 -9.74 -12.90 -7.58
N LEU A 74 -9.01 -12.23 -6.69
CA LEU A 74 -9.32 -10.88 -6.18
C LEU A 74 -8.64 -9.85 -7.07
N ARG A 75 -9.39 -8.89 -7.59
CA ARG A 75 -8.88 -7.76 -8.37
C ARG A 75 -8.68 -6.51 -7.53
N GLU A 76 -9.36 -6.40 -6.40
CA GLU A 76 -9.21 -5.28 -5.50
C GLU A 76 -8.15 -5.56 -4.42
N MET A 77 -7.13 -4.69 -4.37
CA MET A 77 -6.00 -4.75 -3.43
C MET A 77 -6.28 -3.91 -2.17
N THR A 78 -7.42 -4.17 -1.53
CA THR A 78 -7.71 -3.54 -0.24
C THR A 78 -6.79 -4.09 0.86
N ASN A 79 -6.56 -3.31 1.91
CA ASN A 79 -5.75 -3.76 3.04
C ASN A 79 -6.30 -5.04 3.68
N GLU A 80 -7.63 -5.21 3.74
CA GLU A 80 -8.25 -6.43 4.26
C GLU A 80 -8.01 -7.64 3.35
N ASN A 81 -8.11 -7.46 2.03
CA ASN A 81 -7.81 -8.52 1.07
C ASN A 81 -6.32 -8.93 1.12
N LEU A 82 -5.42 -7.96 1.22
CA LEU A 82 -3.98 -8.21 1.37
C LEU A 82 -3.68 -8.90 2.71
N LYS A 83 -4.25 -8.43 3.82
CA LYS A 83 -4.12 -9.07 5.13
C LYS A 83 -4.56 -10.54 5.09
N MET A 84 -5.69 -10.80 4.47
CA MET A 84 -6.24 -12.15 4.34
C MET A 84 -5.35 -13.07 3.51
N THR A 85 -4.87 -12.59 2.36
CA THR A 85 -4.12 -13.41 1.39
C THR A 85 -2.65 -13.58 1.75
N LEU A 86 -2.03 -12.56 2.37
CA LEU A 86 -0.62 -12.57 2.78
C LEU A 86 -0.41 -13.10 4.20
N LEU A 87 -1.42 -13.70 4.81
CA LEU A 87 -1.38 -14.21 6.19
C LEU A 87 -0.95 -13.12 7.19
N GLY A 88 -1.49 -11.91 7.04
CA GLY A 88 -1.25 -10.81 7.97
C GLY A 88 -2.10 -10.93 9.24
N SER A 89 -1.50 -10.65 10.40
CA SER A 89 -2.21 -10.67 11.68
C SER A 89 -3.03 -9.40 11.92
N ALA A 90 -2.53 -8.26 11.45
CA ALA A 90 -3.16 -6.96 11.64
C ALA A 90 -2.81 -6.00 10.50
N ILE A 91 -3.67 -4.99 10.30
CA ILE A 91 -3.34 -3.78 9.55
C ILE A 91 -2.81 -2.78 10.57
N ASN A 92 -1.61 -2.30 10.35
CA ASN A 92 -0.94 -1.32 11.20
C ASN A 92 -0.95 0.03 10.49
N THR A 93 -0.90 1.10 11.26
CA THR A 93 -0.78 2.46 10.74
C THR A 93 0.53 3.07 11.21
N ASP A 94 1.19 3.79 10.33
CA ASP A 94 2.40 4.56 10.62
C ASP A 94 2.26 5.90 9.89
N ASN A 95 1.67 6.88 10.60
CA ASN A 95 1.35 8.15 10.02
C ASN A 95 2.53 9.12 10.20
N GLN A 96 3.02 9.63 9.09
CA GLN A 96 3.99 10.70 9.07
C GLN A 96 3.27 12.03 9.32
N SER A 97 3.65 12.78 10.36
CA SER A 97 3.21 14.16 10.53
C SER A 97 4.09 15.09 9.71
N ALA A 98 3.52 16.13 9.11
CA ALA A 98 4.30 17.16 8.44
C ALA A 98 5.31 17.80 9.39
N SER A 99 6.54 17.98 8.94
CA SER A 99 7.62 18.64 9.68
C SER A 99 8.81 18.90 8.75
N TYR A 100 9.97 19.17 9.30
CA TYR A 100 11.17 19.49 8.53
C TYR A 100 12.42 18.87 9.14
N VAL A 101 13.47 18.80 8.33
CA VAL A 101 14.86 18.52 8.72
C VAL A 101 15.71 19.74 8.34
N TYR A 102 16.59 20.15 9.22
CA TYR A 102 17.47 21.29 9.00
C TYR A 102 18.91 20.93 9.31
N GLN A 103 19.79 21.04 8.31
CA GLN A 103 21.22 20.79 8.40
C GLN A 103 21.57 19.48 9.12
N ASP A 104 20.83 18.43 8.81
CA ASP A 104 21.20 17.09 9.28
C ASP A 104 22.37 16.56 8.43
N VAL A 105 23.28 15.87 9.07
CA VAL A 105 24.38 15.21 8.36
C VAL A 105 23.79 13.98 7.67
N VAL A 106 23.98 13.90 6.37
CA VAL A 106 23.55 12.74 5.62
C VAL A 106 24.20 11.50 6.21
N GLY A 107 23.39 10.61 6.77
CA GLY A 107 23.87 9.39 7.45
C GLY A 107 23.94 9.45 8.97
N ALA A 108 23.80 10.61 9.63
CA ALA A 108 23.88 10.70 11.09
C ALA A 108 22.62 10.21 11.82
N ALA A 109 21.43 10.41 11.24
CA ALA A 109 20.16 10.05 11.86
C ALA A 109 19.79 8.57 11.73
N ALA A 110 20.48 7.81 10.86
CA ALA A 110 20.14 6.43 10.55
C ALA A 110 21.34 5.47 10.46
N ASP A 111 22.53 5.87 10.91
CA ASP A 111 23.78 5.08 10.75
C ASP A 111 24.11 4.69 9.29
N VAL A 112 23.53 5.36 8.29
CA VAL A 112 23.73 5.03 6.89
C VAL A 112 24.45 6.19 6.20
N ALA A 113 25.76 6.07 6.04
CA ALA A 113 26.54 6.94 5.18
C ALA A 113 26.04 6.87 3.73
N LEU A 114 25.98 8.01 3.01
CA LEU A 114 25.75 7.99 1.57
C LEU A 114 26.91 7.23 0.90
N VAL A 115 26.56 6.09 0.31
CA VAL A 115 27.53 5.32 -0.48
C VAL A 115 27.35 5.74 -1.95
N ASP A 116 28.48 5.89 -2.66
CA ASP A 116 28.47 6.24 -4.07
C ASP A 116 27.56 5.30 -4.86
N ASP A 117 26.69 5.89 -5.68
CA ASP A 117 25.77 5.20 -6.57
C ASP A 117 24.73 4.27 -5.90
N LEU A 118 24.54 4.36 -4.59
CA LEU A 118 23.47 3.67 -3.86
C LEU A 118 22.41 4.64 -3.33
N TYR A 119 21.17 4.19 -3.27
CA TYR A 119 20.08 4.95 -2.67
C TYR A 119 20.08 4.82 -1.15
N VAL A 120 19.88 5.94 -0.48
CA VAL A 120 19.65 6.03 0.97
C VAL A 120 18.23 6.50 1.20
N ASP A 121 17.52 5.83 2.10
CA ASP A 121 16.18 6.20 2.53
C ASP A 121 16.28 7.26 3.64
N LEU A 122 15.70 8.44 3.41
CA LEU A 122 15.57 9.50 4.41
C LEU A 122 14.53 9.17 5.48
N GLY A 123 13.76 8.08 5.29
CA GLY A 123 12.66 7.68 6.17
C GLY A 123 11.46 8.63 6.13
N LYS A 124 11.40 9.51 5.14
CA LYS A 124 10.33 10.50 4.95
C LYS A 124 9.83 10.46 3.52
N LEU A 125 8.52 10.66 3.36
CA LEU A 125 7.83 10.71 2.08
C LEU A 125 7.47 12.15 1.73
N ASN A 126 7.31 12.44 0.43
CA ASN A 126 6.91 13.74 -0.10
C ASN A 126 7.81 14.85 0.45
N VAL A 127 9.11 14.75 0.18
CA VAL A 127 10.10 15.72 0.62
C VAL A 127 10.18 16.87 -0.38
N PHE A 128 10.36 18.10 0.12
CA PHE A 128 10.40 19.30 -0.70
C PHE A 128 11.18 20.44 -0.02
N SER A 129 11.36 21.55 -0.72
CA SER A 129 11.87 22.82 -0.16
C SER A 129 11.12 23.99 -0.78
N THR A 130 11.29 25.19 -0.24
CA THR A 130 10.70 26.41 -0.78
C THR A 130 11.81 27.37 -1.21
N LYS A 131 11.73 27.91 -2.43
CA LYS A 131 12.71 28.86 -2.99
C LYS A 131 12.07 30.22 -3.18
N LEU A 132 12.72 31.22 -2.64
CA LEU A 132 12.39 32.63 -2.89
C LEU A 132 13.49 33.24 -3.74
N THR A 133 13.15 33.78 -4.91
CA THR A 133 14.08 34.43 -5.82
C THR A 133 13.81 35.93 -5.83
N GLY A 134 14.83 36.76 -5.60
CA GLY A 134 14.67 38.22 -5.60
C GLY A 134 15.87 38.94 -4.98
N PRO A 135 15.90 40.26 -5.03
CA PRO A 135 16.98 41.05 -4.46
C PRO A 135 17.05 40.90 -2.93
N ILE A 136 18.26 40.69 -2.43
CA ILE A 136 18.56 40.59 -1.00
C ILE A 136 19.13 41.94 -0.54
N THR A 137 18.65 42.43 0.60
CA THR A 137 19.15 43.61 1.30
C THR A 137 19.68 43.22 2.66
N GLY A 138 20.83 43.77 3.04
CA GLY A 138 21.48 43.44 4.31
C GLY A 138 22.16 42.07 4.31
N THR A 139 22.21 41.42 5.46
CA THR A 139 22.90 40.13 5.65
C THR A 139 21.90 39.12 6.13
N LEU A 140 21.56 38.18 5.28
CA LEU A 140 20.83 36.95 5.63
C LEU A 140 21.82 35.77 5.67
N ALA A 141 21.59 34.82 6.50
CA ALA A 141 22.44 33.64 6.63
C ALA A 141 21.62 32.34 6.79
N ALA A 142 22.22 31.21 6.45
CA ALA A 142 21.65 29.91 6.76
C ALA A 142 21.44 29.80 8.27
N GLY A 143 20.27 29.31 8.67
CA GLY A 143 19.84 29.25 10.06
C GLY A 143 18.93 30.38 10.51
N ASP A 144 18.89 31.51 9.80
CA ASP A 144 18.00 32.61 10.14
C ASP A 144 16.53 32.20 9.90
N THR A 145 15.67 32.70 10.77
CA THR A 145 14.22 32.59 10.59
C THR A 145 13.69 33.84 9.96
N VAL A 146 12.95 33.74 8.88
CA VAL A 146 12.38 34.85 8.15
C VAL A 146 10.87 34.87 8.24
N THR A 147 10.31 36.10 8.15
CA THR A 147 8.85 36.31 8.24
C THR A 147 8.40 37.20 7.07
N GLY A 148 7.30 36.83 6.43
CA GLY A 148 6.64 37.62 5.39
C GLY A 148 5.91 38.82 5.99
N GLY A 149 6.23 40.02 5.46
CA GLY A 149 5.68 41.26 5.99
C GLY A 149 4.16 41.41 5.78
N THR A 150 3.62 40.80 4.76
CA THR A 150 2.19 40.83 4.42
C THR A 150 1.51 39.50 4.70
N SER A 151 2.15 38.42 4.33
CA SER A 151 1.61 37.06 4.49
C SER A 151 1.66 36.55 5.93
N ALA A 152 2.57 37.09 6.75
CA ALA A 152 2.96 36.54 8.04
C ALA A 152 3.48 35.09 7.99
N ALA A 153 3.77 34.58 6.78
CA ALA A 153 4.41 33.29 6.60
C ALA A 153 5.79 33.29 7.24
N THR A 154 6.21 32.16 7.79
CA THR A 154 7.55 32.02 8.37
C THR A 154 8.31 30.88 7.71
N GLY A 155 9.64 30.94 7.76
CA GLY A 155 10.49 29.88 7.25
C GLY A 155 11.91 30.03 7.78
N LYS A 156 12.69 28.95 7.70
CA LYS A 156 14.08 28.91 8.11
C LYS A 156 14.98 28.81 6.87
N ILE A 157 15.96 29.70 6.75
CA ILE A 157 16.90 29.67 5.64
C ILE A 157 17.80 28.45 5.74
N ALA A 158 17.69 27.56 4.78
CA ALA A 158 18.56 26.41 4.61
C ALA A 158 19.81 26.75 3.79
N TYR A 159 19.63 27.58 2.75
CA TYR A 159 20.70 28.02 1.90
C TYR A 159 20.42 29.44 1.32
N MET A 160 21.44 30.18 1.07
CA MET A 160 21.37 31.51 0.43
C MET A 160 22.42 31.64 -0.67
N ASN A 161 21.99 32.16 -1.81
CA ASN A 161 22.91 32.58 -2.90
C ASN A 161 22.75 34.05 -3.18
N ALA A 162 23.89 34.75 -3.31
CA ALA A 162 23.89 36.20 -3.56
C ALA A 162 23.80 36.56 -5.05
N ASP A 163 24.26 35.71 -5.95
CA ASP A 163 24.25 35.95 -7.40
C ASP A 163 24.15 34.62 -8.20
N PRO A 164 23.00 34.33 -8.85
CA PRO A 164 21.72 35.04 -8.74
C PRO A 164 21.15 35.01 -7.33
N ALA A 165 20.54 36.13 -6.89
CA ALA A 165 20.04 36.22 -5.53
C ALA A 165 18.80 35.39 -5.29
N TYR A 166 18.88 34.44 -4.36
CA TYR A 166 17.77 33.62 -3.85
C TYR A 166 18.08 33.05 -2.47
N ILE A 167 17.02 32.64 -1.78
CA ILE A 167 17.11 31.81 -0.57
C ILE A 167 16.27 30.55 -0.73
N GLU A 168 16.74 29.47 -0.16
CA GLU A 168 15.98 28.20 -0.02
C GLU A 168 15.59 28.01 1.45
N LEU A 169 14.32 27.74 1.68
CA LEU A 169 13.70 27.68 2.99
C LEU A 169 13.21 26.28 3.29
N VAL A 170 13.25 25.95 4.57
CA VAL A 170 12.56 24.81 5.19
C VAL A 170 11.81 25.29 6.43
N ASN A 171 10.99 24.41 7.03
CA ASN A 171 10.10 24.78 8.13
C ASN A 171 9.18 25.94 7.74
N VAL A 172 8.61 25.84 6.55
CA VAL A 172 7.72 26.89 6.04
C VAL A 172 6.33 26.70 6.64
N ASP A 173 5.87 27.73 7.35
CA ASP A 173 4.49 27.84 7.83
C ASP A 173 3.81 29.02 7.14
N GLY A 174 2.70 28.76 6.48
CA GLY A 174 2.00 29.73 5.64
C GLY A 174 2.53 29.75 4.20
N THR A 175 2.17 30.80 3.45
CA THR A 175 2.55 30.96 2.03
C THR A 175 3.10 32.35 1.82
N PHE A 176 4.35 32.45 1.40
CA PHE A 176 4.98 33.71 1.02
C PHE A 176 4.36 34.26 -0.26
N VAL A 177 4.36 35.59 -0.40
CA VAL A 177 3.79 36.29 -1.55
C VAL A 177 4.87 37.06 -2.27
N ALA A 178 4.90 37.00 -3.60
CA ALA A 178 5.81 37.79 -4.40
C ALA A 178 5.57 39.29 -4.19
N GLY A 179 6.64 40.06 -4.06
CA GLY A 179 6.61 41.50 -3.83
C GLY A 179 6.54 41.94 -2.36
N GLU A 180 6.31 41.01 -1.42
CA GLU A 180 6.41 41.36 0.00
C GLU A 180 7.87 41.43 0.47
N GLN A 181 8.09 42.04 1.59
CA GLN A 181 9.39 41.98 2.27
C GLN A 181 9.41 40.75 3.17
N VAL A 182 10.31 39.82 2.89
CA VAL A 182 10.54 38.62 3.74
C VAL A 182 11.82 38.85 4.52
N TYR A 183 11.73 39.05 5.81
CA TYR A 183 12.79 39.60 6.64
C TYR A 183 13.13 38.72 7.85
N GLU A 184 14.41 38.71 8.23
CA GLU A 184 14.91 38.33 9.55
C GLU A 184 14.74 39.52 10.50
N THR A 185 15.26 40.70 10.08
CA THR A 185 15.06 42.01 10.76
C THR A 185 14.43 42.98 9.77
N GLN A 186 13.22 43.43 10.08
CA GLN A 186 12.46 44.32 9.18
C GLN A 186 13.26 45.53 8.78
N ASP A 187 13.18 45.90 7.49
CA ASP A 187 13.84 47.02 6.85
C ASP A 187 15.40 47.00 6.90
N THR A 188 16.01 45.92 7.42
CA THR A 188 17.46 45.81 7.54
C THR A 188 17.98 44.57 6.80
N ASN A 189 17.51 43.39 7.15
CA ASN A 189 17.91 42.12 6.58
C ASN A 189 16.70 41.40 5.96
N TYR A 190 16.56 41.45 4.64
CA TYR A 190 15.39 40.90 3.96
C TYR A 190 15.66 40.55 2.50
N ILE A 191 14.78 39.75 1.94
CA ILE A 191 14.62 39.52 0.51
C ILE A 191 13.25 40.05 0.07
N THR A 192 13.18 40.66 -1.12
CA THR A 192 11.89 40.97 -1.76
C THR A 192 11.68 39.95 -2.89
N PRO A 193 10.93 38.89 -2.68
CA PRO A 193 10.76 37.84 -3.67
C PRO A 193 10.07 38.36 -4.92
N THR A 194 10.65 38.15 -6.07
CA THR A 194 10.00 38.28 -7.38
C THR A 194 9.35 36.96 -7.80
N GLY A 195 9.77 35.84 -7.22
CA GLY A 195 9.24 34.50 -7.40
C GLY A 195 9.25 33.72 -6.08
N VAL A 196 8.20 32.94 -5.88
CA VAL A 196 8.04 31.97 -4.78
C VAL A 196 7.73 30.63 -5.42
N GLU A 197 8.50 29.60 -5.13
CA GLU A 197 8.40 28.29 -5.75
C GLU A 197 8.59 27.19 -4.72
N THR A 198 7.66 26.20 -4.70
CA THR A 198 7.89 24.93 -4.01
C THR A 198 8.70 24.04 -4.92
N MET A 199 9.86 23.62 -4.45
CA MET A 199 10.82 22.82 -5.20
C MET A 199 10.58 21.33 -4.90
N GLU A 200 10.43 20.53 -5.94
CA GLU A 200 10.52 19.06 -5.82
C GLU A 200 12.01 18.65 -5.66
N ASP A 201 12.65 19.20 -4.65
CA ASP A 201 14.06 19.02 -4.32
C ASP A 201 14.31 19.31 -2.84
N ILE A 202 15.39 18.76 -2.32
CA ILE A 202 15.92 19.03 -0.98
C ILE A 202 17.12 19.95 -1.08
N VAL A 203 17.42 20.69 -0.01
CA VAL A 203 18.62 21.52 0.05
C VAL A 203 19.78 20.67 0.53
N VAL A 204 20.73 20.39 -0.37
CA VAL A 204 21.99 19.70 -0.03
C VAL A 204 23.14 20.70 -0.14
N THR A 205 23.93 20.84 0.92
CA THR A 205 25.10 21.72 0.95
C THR A 205 26.32 20.94 1.42
N ASP A 206 27.50 21.50 1.14
CA ASP A 206 28.74 21.02 1.73
C ASP A 206 28.72 21.09 3.27
N ALA A 207 29.65 20.44 3.93
CA ALA A 207 29.74 20.39 5.40
C ALA A 207 29.83 21.77 6.08
N ALA A 208 30.25 22.81 5.32
CA ALA A 208 30.28 24.18 5.80
C ALA A 208 28.96 24.94 5.59
N GLY A 209 27.99 24.35 4.88
CA GLY A 209 26.74 25.02 4.52
C GLY A 209 26.86 26.12 3.49
N THR A 210 27.97 26.18 2.78
CA THR A 210 28.33 27.31 1.90
C THR A 210 28.17 27.03 0.42
N THR A 211 28.29 25.78 -0.01
CA THR A 211 28.19 25.36 -1.40
C THR A 211 26.93 24.53 -1.59
N ARG A 212 26.03 24.98 -2.46
CA ARG A 212 24.82 24.21 -2.84
C ARG A 212 25.19 23.13 -3.84
N LEU A 213 24.86 21.89 -3.53
CA LEU A 213 24.98 20.76 -4.43
C LEU A 213 23.74 20.67 -5.32
N VAL A 214 23.92 20.21 -6.55
CA VAL A 214 22.89 20.29 -7.60
C VAL A 214 22.32 18.92 -7.90
N GLN A 215 20.99 18.81 -7.80
CA GLN A 215 20.26 17.63 -8.24
C GLN A 215 20.53 17.35 -9.72
N GLY A 216 20.71 16.09 -10.09
CA GLY A 216 21.07 15.66 -11.44
C GLY A 216 22.56 15.72 -11.77
N THR A 217 23.38 16.42 -10.96
CA THR A 217 24.84 16.50 -11.12
C THR A 217 25.58 15.85 -9.96
N ASP A 218 25.24 16.21 -8.74
CA ASP A 218 25.89 15.72 -7.53
C ASP A 218 25.10 14.59 -6.87
N TYR A 219 23.78 14.62 -6.97
CA TYR A 219 22.87 13.63 -6.45
C TYR A 219 21.58 13.49 -7.28
N SER A 220 20.85 12.39 -7.09
CA SER A 220 19.45 12.23 -7.50
C SER A 220 18.55 12.07 -6.31
N LEU A 221 17.30 12.48 -6.46
CA LEU A 221 16.27 12.39 -5.43
C LEU A 221 14.99 11.81 -6.03
N ASP A 222 14.40 10.88 -5.32
CA ASP A 222 13.01 10.49 -5.49
C ASP A 222 12.20 11.16 -4.36
N VAL A 223 11.47 12.21 -4.71
CA VAL A 223 10.79 13.08 -3.74
C VAL A 223 9.64 12.36 -3.03
N ASP A 224 8.93 11.47 -3.76
CA ASP A 224 7.77 10.76 -3.25
C ASP A 224 8.17 9.78 -2.13
N TYR A 225 9.30 9.11 -2.31
CA TYR A 225 9.81 8.10 -1.37
C TYR A 225 10.93 8.62 -0.46
N GLY A 226 11.47 9.81 -0.72
CA GLY A 226 12.60 10.36 0.03
C GLY A 226 13.88 9.56 -0.15
N TYR A 227 14.12 9.01 -1.34
CA TYR A 227 15.33 8.24 -1.64
C TYR A 227 16.37 9.15 -2.29
N VAL A 228 17.50 9.34 -1.63
CA VAL A 228 18.64 10.12 -2.13
C VAL A 228 19.74 9.18 -2.60
N ARG A 229 20.29 9.46 -3.77
CA ARG A 229 21.45 8.75 -4.32
C ARG A 229 22.54 9.77 -4.65
N ARG A 230 23.71 9.62 -4.04
CA ARG A 230 24.90 10.37 -4.39
C ARG A 230 25.54 9.82 -5.67
N TYR A 231 26.03 10.70 -6.53
CA TYR A 231 26.82 10.28 -7.69
C TYR A 231 28.31 10.26 -7.35
N SER A 232 28.99 9.18 -7.71
CA SER A 232 30.46 9.02 -7.54
C SER A 232 31.29 10.05 -8.32
N THR A 233 30.70 10.66 -9.33
CA THR A 233 31.31 11.73 -10.15
C THR A 233 30.93 13.13 -9.69
N GLY A 234 30.01 13.25 -8.73
CA GLY A 234 29.57 14.52 -8.17
C GLY A 234 30.50 15.05 -7.07
N SER A 235 30.20 16.24 -6.56
CA SER A 235 30.95 16.87 -5.49
C SER A 235 30.45 16.51 -4.09
N SER A 236 29.38 15.74 -3.99
CA SER A 236 28.77 15.31 -2.72
C SER A 236 29.68 14.34 -1.94
N VAL A 237 29.75 14.51 -0.62
CA VAL A 237 30.53 13.70 0.31
C VAL A 237 29.72 13.31 1.56
N ASP A 238 30.20 12.38 2.36
CA ASP A 238 29.50 11.83 3.53
C ASP A 238 29.18 12.84 4.64
N THR A 239 29.80 14.01 4.61
CA THR A 239 29.61 15.08 5.60
C THR A 239 28.69 16.19 5.11
N ASP A 240 28.08 16.04 3.94
CA ASP A 240 27.15 17.04 3.41
C ASP A 240 25.92 17.19 4.30
N LEU A 241 25.40 18.42 4.35
CA LEU A 241 24.23 18.77 5.13
C LEU A 241 22.99 18.76 4.26
N ILE A 242 21.92 18.16 4.77
CA ILE A 242 20.62 18.13 4.11
C ILE A 242 19.57 18.91 4.90
N SER A 243 18.70 19.59 4.18
CA SER A 243 17.54 20.26 4.77
C SER A 243 16.34 20.11 3.84
N TYR A 244 15.18 19.79 4.38
CA TYR A 244 13.96 19.61 3.63
C TYR A 244 12.72 19.69 4.53
N ASP A 245 11.60 20.03 3.93
CA ASP A 245 10.26 19.85 4.50
C ASP A 245 9.67 18.51 4.03
N TYR A 246 8.71 17.97 4.74
CA TYR A 246 7.96 16.79 4.34
C TYR A 246 6.51 16.89 4.78
N GLU A 247 5.63 16.39 3.93
CA GLU A 247 4.18 16.44 4.16
C GLU A 247 3.69 15.38 5.16
N ALA A 248 2.47 15.60 5.66
CA ALA A 248 1.77 14.57 6.41
C ALA A 248 1.30 13.46 5.45
N VAL A 249 1.57 12.21 5.78
CA VAL A 249 1.17 11.05 4.98
C VAL A 249 0.60 9.97 5.89
N ASP A 250 -0.62 9.55 5.60
CA ASP A 250 -1.24 8.40 6.27
C ASP A 250 -0.78 7.12 5.58
N ARG A 251 -0.08 6.25 6.31
CA ARG A 251 0.41 4.97 5.82
C ARG A 251 -0.22 3.82 6.58
N SER A 252 -0.56 2.77 5.84
CA SER A 252 -0.91 1.49 6.44
C SER A 252 -0.02 0.39 5.90
N TYR A 253 0.31 -0.58 6.74
CA TYR A 253 1.16 -1.70 6.37
C TYR A 253 0.70 -3.00 7.05
N ILE A 254 1.07 -4.11 6.44
CA ILE A 254 0.76 -5.44 6.90
C ILE A 254 2.06 -6.23 6.98
N TRP A 255 2.32 -6.85 8.13
CA TRP A 255 3.38 -7.84 8.22
C TRP A 255 2.89 -9.14 7.60
N GLY A 256 3.37 -9.46 6.41
CA GLY A 256 3.07 -10.74 5.76
C GLY A 256 3.58 -11.92 6.58
N MET A 257 2.88 -13.06 6.50
CA MET A 257 3.20 -14.31 7.21
C MET A 257 3.28 -14.15 8.75
N SER A 258 2.65 -13.12 9.31
CA SER A 258 2.63 -12.87 10.76
C SER A 258 1.50 -13.61 11.47
N ALA A 259 0.48 -14.05 10.72
CA ALA A 259 -0.58 -14.94 11.21
C ALA A 259 -0.29 -16.39 10.81
N GLY A 260 -0.89 -17.32 11.53
CA GLY A 260 -0.95 -18.74 11.11
C GLY A 260 -1.91 -18.93 9.93
N SER A 261 -2.81 -19.92 10.02
CA SER A 261 -3.86 -20.06 9.02
C SER A 261 -4.95 -19.02 9.20
N VAL A 262 -5.39 -18.42 8.11
CA VAL A 262 -6.48 -17.44 8.10
C VAL A 262 -7.79 -18.18 7.80
N THR A 263 -8.65 -18.25 8.80
CA THR A 263 -9.97 -18.88 8.67
C THR A 263 -11.06 -17.83 8.55
N ARG A 264 -11.88 -17.94 7.51
CA ARG A 264 -12.97 -17.00 7.21
C ARG A 264 -14.28 -17.73 6.98
N LYS A 265 -15.38 -17.04 7.20
CA LYS A 265 -16.68 -17.38 6.67
C LYS A 265 -16.85 -16.68 5.34
N LEU A 266 -17.18 -17.42 4.27
CA LEU A 266 -17.39 -16.87 2.94
C LEU A 266 -18.87 -16.97 2.56
N ILE A 267 -19.37 -15.91 1.94
CA ILE A 267 -20.73 -15.85 1.41
C ILE A 267 -20.63 -15.38 -0.05
N PHE A 268 -21.21 -16.16 -0.94
CA PHE A 268 -21.41 -15.74 -2.32
C PHE A 268 -22.91 -15.60 -2.58
N VAL A 269 -23.31 -14.49 -3.22
CA VAL A 269 -24.70 -14.22 -3.64
C VAL A 269 -24.68 -13.95 -5.13
N SER A 270 -25.32 -14.80 -5.93
CA SER A 270 -25.48 -14.57 -7.35
C SER A 270 -26.45 -13.42 -7.60
N ASP A 271 -26.31 -12.73 -8.72
CA ASP A 271 -27.37 -11.90 -9.24
C ASP A 271 -28.58 -12.76 -9.68
N LYS A 272 -29.67 -12.11 -9.98
CA LYS A 272 -30.84 -12.79 -10.54
C LYS A 272 -30.51 -13.41 -11.89
N ASP A 273 -30.82 -14.68 -12.05
CA ASP A 273 -30.80 -15.31 -13.36
C ASP A 273 -31.94 -14.79 -14.27
N ASP A 274 -32.02 -15.30 -15.47
CA ASP A 274 -33.07 -14.98 -16.44
C ASP A 274 -34.49 -15.29 -15.95
N GLN A 275 -34.64 -16.13 -14.93
CA GLN A 275 -35.90 -16.47 -14.28
C GLN A 275 -36.17 -15.66 -13.00
N GLY A 276 -35.27 -14.74 -12.64
CA GLY A 276 -35.37 -13.90 -11.44
C GLY A 276 -34.93 -14.59 -10.15
N ILE A 277 -34.30 -15.76 -10.23
CA ILE A 277 -33.86 -16.57 -9.08
C ILE A 277 -32.43 -16.19 -8.72
N ARG A 278 -32.18 -16.10 -7.42
CA ARG A 278 -30.85 -15.90 -6.83
C ARG A 278 -30.42 -17.12 -6.05
N GLN A 279 -29.14 -17.33 -5.96
CA GLN A 279 -28.55 -18.31 -5.01
C GLN A 279 -27.62 -17.64 -4.06
N ARG A 280 -27.71 -18.08 -2.79
CA ARG A 280 -26.76 -17.71 -1.74
C ARG A 280 -26.03 -18.96 -1.28
N TRP A 281 -24.71 -18.92 -1.40
CA TRP A 281 -23.81 -19.94 -0.91
C TRP A 281 -23.13 -19.42 0.36
N THR A 282 -23.24 -20.14 1.46
CA THR A 282 -22.62 -19.80 2.74
C THR A 282 -21.68 -20.91 3.12
N PHE A 283 -20.39 -20.64 3.11
CA PHE A 283 -19.34 -21.54 3.59
C PHE A 283 -18.98 -21.14 5.01
N HIS A 284 -19.25 -22.02 5.98
CA HIS A 284 -19.17 -21.67 7.39
C HIS A 284 -17.75 -21.43 7.87
N LYS A 285 -16.80 -22.25 7.37
CA LYS A 285 -15.40 -22.19 7.77
C LYS A 285 -14.50 -22.53 6.60
N VAL A 286 -13.70 -21.58 6.15
CA VAL A 286 -12.80 -21.73 5.01
C VAL A 286 -11.41 -21.29 5.43
N ASN A 287 -10.42 -22.14 5.25
CA ASN A 287 -9.02 -21.77 5.39
C ASN A 287 -8.53 -21.19 4.07
N ILE A 288 -8.09 -19.94 4.09
CA ILE A 288 -7.73 -19.16 2.90
C ILE A 288 -6.22 -19.10 2.77
N LEU A 289 -5.73 -19.36 1.56
CA LEU A 289 -4.31 -19.29 1.21
C LEU A 289 -4.14 -18.65 -0.17
N LEU A 290 -3.07 -17.90 -0.35
CA LEU A 290 -2.65 -17.46 -1.68
C LEU A 290 -2.30 -18.68 -2.54
N ASN A 291 -2.77 -18.70 -3.77
CA ASN A 291 -2.55 -19.78 -4.72
C ASN A 291 -1.69 -19.30 -5.89
N GLY A 292 -0.45 -19.76 -5.93
CA GLY A 292 0.50 -19.38 -6.96
C GLY A 292 1.21 -18.06 -6.68
N ASP A 293 1.77 -17.48 -7.72
CA ASP A 293 2.56 -16.26 -7.67
C ASP A 293 1.67 -15.01 -7.72
N PHE A 294 2.05 -13.99 -6.98
CA PHE A 294 1.47 -12.66 -7.09
C PHE A 294 2.42 -11.76 -7.88
N PRO A 295 2.02 -11.25 -9.05
CA PRO A 295 2.90 -10.42 -9.86
C PRO A 295 3.04 -9.02 -9.23
N LEU A 296 4.23 -8.68 -8.74
CA LEU A 296 4.56 -7.33 -8.26
C LEU A 296 4.83 -6.38 -9.43
N ILE A 297 5.31 -6.91 -10.57
CA ILE A 297 5.50 -6.18 -11.82
C ILE A 297 4.95 -7.07 -12.94
N GLY A 298 4.08 -6.53 -13.79
CA GLY A 298 3.48 -7.27 -14.91
C GLY A 298 2.66 -6.39 -15.83
N GLU A 299 2.31 -6.95 -17.00
CA GLU A 299 1.38 -6.32 -17.93
C GLU A 299 -0.05 -6.67 -17.53
N GLY A 300 -0.90 -5.66 -17.30
CA GLY A 300 -2.32 -5.82 -16.94
C GLY A 300 -2.60 -5.67 -15.45
N ALA A 301 -3.87 -5.87 -15.08
CA ALA A 301 -4.31 -5.77 -13.69
C ALA A 301 -3.75 -6.94 -12.87
N ALA A 302 -3.19 -6.64 -11.71
CA ALA A 302 -2.75 -7.65 -10.76
C ALA A 302 -3.98 -8.39 -10.18
N ILE A 303 -3.86 -9.72 -10.05
CA ILE A 303 -4.90 -10.58 -9.51
C ILE A 303 -4.28 -11.42 -8.39
N LEU A 304 -4.89 -11.36 -7.21
CA LEU A 304 -4.57 -12.25 -6.11
C LEU A 304 -5.35 -13.56 -6.29
N SER A 305 -4.69 -14.59 -6.78
CA SER A 305 -5.29 -15.92 -6.89
C SER A 305 -5.35 -16.57 -5.51
N VAL A 306 -6.51 -17.04 -5.11
CA VAL A 306 -6.78 -17.56 -3.78
C VAL A 306 -7.37 -18.96 -3.85
N THR A 307 -6.90 -19.82 -2.97
CA THR A 307 -7.52 -21.13 -2.70
C THR A 307 -8.07 -21.16 -1.27
N GLY A 308 -9.33 -21.56 -1.15
CA GLY A 308 -9.99 -21.77 0.12
C GLY A 308 -10.31 -23.25 0.33
N THR A 309 -9.83 -23.84 1.41
CA THR A 309 -10.24 -25.20 1.82
C THR A 309 -11.40 -25.09 2.80
N VAL A 310 -12.53 -25.73 2.47
CA VAL A 310 -13.73 -25.74 3.33
C VAL A 310 -13.51 -26.72 4.47
N LEU A 311 -13.53 -26.22 5.69
CA LEU A 311 -13.31 -26.98 6.90
C LEU A 311 -14.64 -27.28 7.59
N LYS A 312 -14.66 -28.34 8.39
CA LYS A 312 -15.78 -28.66 9.25
C LYS A 312 -15.94 -27.62 10.36
N ASP A 313 -17.12 -27.02 10.45
CA ASP A 313 -17.52 -26.15 11.55
C ASP A 313 -18.32 -26.98 12.59
N THR A 314 -17.67 -27.31 13.68
CA THR A 314 -18.25 -28.12 14.75
C THR A 314 -19.31 -27.42 15.59
N THR A 315 -19.53 -26.12 15.38
CA THR A 315 -20.57 -25.34 16.06
C THR A 315 -21.93 -25.49 15.38
N GLN A 316 -21.94 -25.99 14.13
CA GLN A 316 -23.17 -26.25 13.37
C GLN A 316 -23.79 -27.59 13.76
N ALA A 317 -25.09 -27.73 13.47
CA ALA A 317 -25.77 -28.99 13.67
C ALA A 317 -25.20 -30.10 12.77
N SER A 318 -25.31 -31.35 13.22
CA SER A 318 -24.85 -32.52 12.44
C SER A 318 -25.48 -32.54 11.04
N GLY A 319 -24.64 -32.67 10.02
CA GLY A 319 -25.05 -32.65 8.62
C GLY A 319 -25.11 -31.25 8.00
N GLN A 320 -24.79 -30.20 8.77
CA GLN A 320 -24.80 -28.79 8.32
C GLN A 320 -23.42 -28.12 8.47
N GLU A 321 -22.35 -28.88 8.71
CA GLU A 321 -21.08 -28.36 9.22
C GLU A 321 -20.20 -27.67 8.18
N TYR A 322 -20.48 -27.80 6.88
CA TYR A 322 -19.55 -27.33 5.83
C TYR A 322 -20.07 -26.08 5.11
N TYR A 323 -21.19 -26.22 4.43
CA TYR A 323 -21.77 -25.12 3.65
C TYR A 323 -23.28 -25.27 3.50
N LYS A 324 -23.93 -24.18 3.18
CA LYS A 324 -25.37 -24.08 2.89
C LYS A 324 -25.59 -23.42 1.55
N VAL A 325 -26.54 -23.95 0.75
CA VAL A 325 -27.00 -23.31 -0.50
C VAL A 325 -28.47 -22.98 -0.33
N GLU A 326 -28.82 -21.73 -0.55
CA GLU A 326 -30.19 -21.21 -0.49
C GLU A 326 -30.58 -20.71 -1.86
N THR A 327 -31.76 -21.07 -2.32
CA THR A 327 -32.36 -20.53 -3.54
C THR A 327 -33.48 -19.57 -3.14
N MET A 328 -33.44 -18.33 -3.65
CA MET A 328 -34.32 -17.22 -3.27
C MET A 328 -35.02 -16.62 -4.48
#